data_bbc8da4d850686d5511cc6e85b9d3162
#
_entry.id   bbc8da4d850686d5511cc6e85b9d3162
#
_cell.length_a   1.000
_cell.length_b   1.000
_cell.length_c   1.000
_cell.angle_alpha   90.00
_cell.angle_beta   90.00
_cell.angle_gamma   90.00
#
_symmetry.space_group_name_H-M   'P 1'
#
loop_
_entity.id
_entity.type
_entity.pdbx_description
1 polymer ?
#
loop_
_entity_poly.entity_id
_entity_poly.type
_entity_poly.pdbx_seq_one_letter_code
_entity_poly.pdbx_strand_id
1 'polypeptide(L)'
;MRKKADSSVEIHPILAERWSPRSYDGNAEISIPDLTGILEAARWAPSSSNSQPWRFVVARRGDHRFAQLVDSMVGFNKVWSPKASALILVAAVTTQPDGTLRTGALYDAGLAASLMTVEAHHRGQVVHQIGGFNKEAVIKDFGLSPEITPIAILAIGKQAPAEALGDEKMVEREISARTRVPLTQLILSGSL
;
A
#
# COMPACT_ATOMS: atom_id res chain seq x y z
N MET A 1 -15.77 -10.09 -1.68
CA MET A 1 -15.80 -10.28 -3.16
C MET A 1 -14.43 -10.76 -3.60
N ARG A 2 -14.34 -11.81 -4.43
CA ARG A 2 -13.07 -12.32 -4.99
C ARG A 2 -12.94 -11.86 -6.44
N LYS A 3 -11.78 -11.30 -6.79
CA LYS A 3 -11.44 -10.88 -8.16
C LYS A 3 -10.14 -11.57 -8.56
N LYS A 4 -10.23 -12.85 -8.94
CA LYS A 4 -9.04 -13.60 -9.37
C LYS A 4 -8.43 -12.98 -10.62
N ALA A 5 -7.11 -12.94 -10.70
CA ALA A 5 -6.39 -12.51 -11.88
C ALA A 5 -6.69 -13.45 -13.06
N ASP A 6 -6.92 -12.87 -14.23
CA ASP A 6 -6.95 -13.57 -15.50
C ASP A 6 -5.48 -13.63 -16.01
N SER A 7 -4.81 -14.74 -15.69
CA SER A 7 -3.39 -14.96 -16.02
C SER A 7 -3.24 -16.12 -16.99
N SER A 8 -2.32 -15.99 -17.95
CA SER A 8 -2.05 -17.01 -18.98
C SER A 8 -1.52 -18.33 -18.43
N VAL A 9 -0.95 -18.31 -17.24
CA VAL A 9 -0.46 -19.48 -16.50
C VAL A 9 -0.86 -19.35 -15.03
N GLU A 10 -0.86 -20.46 -14.31
CA GLU A 10 -1.13 -20.41 -12.87
C GLU A 10 -0.02 -19.68 -12.12
N ILE A 11 -0.40 -18.74 -11.25
CA ILE A 11 0.47 -18.04 -10.33
C ILE A 11 0.04 -18.28 -8.89
N HIS A 12 0.93 -18.01 -7.93
CA HIS A 12 0.64 -18.22 -6.52
C HIS A 12 -0.72 -17.60 -6.13
N PRO A 13 -1.59 -18.32 -5.39
CA PRO A 13 -2.96 -17.90 -5.08
C PRO A 13 -3.06 -16.49 -4.50
N ILE A 14 -2.15 -16.11 -3.59
CA ILE A 14 -2.12 -14.76 -3.01
C ILE A 14 -1.94 -13.69 -4.12
N LEU A 15 -1.07 -13.91 -5.09
CA LEU A 15 -0.84 -12.98 -6.20
C LEU A 15 -2.07 -12.92 -7.13
N ALA A 16 -2.68 -14.07 -7.39
CA ALA A 16 -3.88 -14.16 -8.22
C ALA A 16 -5.09 -13.47 -7.59
N GLU A 17 -5.27 -13.60 -6.27
CA GLU A 17 -6.46 -13.14 -5.57
C GLU A 17 -6.34 -11.70 -5.04
N ARG A 18 -5.10 -11.25 -4.70
CA ARG A 18 -4.93 -9.90 -4.17
C ARG A 18 -5.29 -8.82 -5.20
N TRP A 19 -5.99 -7.80 -4.76
CA TRP A 19 -6.26 -6.57 -5.51
C TRP A 19 -6.28 -5.38 -4.53
N SER A 20 -6.67 -4.20 -4.95
CA SER A 20 -6.66 -2.97 -4.14
C SER A 20 -8.10 -2.50 -3.89
N PRO A 21 -8.82 -3.11 -2.93
CA PRO A 21 -10.19 -2.73 -2.60
C PRO A 21 -10.23 -1.35 -1.92
N ARG A 22 -11.40 -0.71 -2.00
CA ARG A 22 -11.72 0.53 -1.28
C ARG A 22 -12.78 0.31 -0.20
N SER A 23 -13.50 -0.81 -0.29
CA SER A 23 -14.53 -1.15 0.68
C SER A 23 -13.91 -1.90 1.86
N TYR A 24 -13.84 -1.23 3.01
CA TYR A 24 -13.33 -1.77 4.27
C TYR A 24 -14.45 -1.89 5.31
N ASP A 25 -14.36 -2.89 6.16
CA ASP A 25 -15.19 -3.01 7.35
C ASP A 25 -14.70 -2.02 8.42
N GLY A 26 -15.47 -0.95 8.60
CA GLY A 26 -15.15 0.09 9.58
C GLY A 26 -15.25 -0.36 11.03
N ASN A 27 -15.74 -1.56 11.32
CA ASN A 27 -15.79 -2.12 12.69
C ASN A 27 -14.65 -3.10 12.95
N ALA A 28 -14.02 -3.64 11.89
CA ALA A 28 -12.91 -4.56 12.04
C ALA A 28 -11.64 -3.84 12.52
N GLU A 29 -10.93 -4.47 13.45
CA GLU A 29 -9.63 -4.01 13.93
C GLU A 29 -8.52 -4.92 13.38
N ILE A 30 -7.30 -4.39 13.32
CA ILE A 30 -6.10 -5.18 13.08
C ILE A 30 -5.37 -5.43 14.39
N SER A 31 -5.00 -6.69 14.63
CA SER A 31 -4.23 -7.05 15.83
C SER A 31 -2.78 -6.52 15.75
N ILE A 32 -2.17 -6.25 16.90
CA ILE A 32 -0.75 -5.88 16.97
C ILE A 32 0.15 -6.97 16.37
N PRO A 33 -0.04 -8.28 16.65
CA PRO A 33 0.74 -9.34 16.01
C PRO A 33 0.61 -9.35 14.49
N ASP A 34 -0.58 -9.14 13.93
CA ASP A 34 -0.77 -9.08 12.47
C ASP A 34 -0.05 -7.87 11.87
N LEU A 35 -0.20 -6.71 12.49
CA LEU A 35 0.46 -5.48 12.03
C LEU A 35 1.99 -5.60 12.11
N THR A 36 2.50 -6.21 13.18
CA THR A 36 3.93 -6.50 13.34
C THR A 36 4.43 -7.46 12.26
N GLY A 37 3.70 -8.54 11.98
CA GLY A 37 4.06 -9.49 10.92
C GLY A 37 4.13 -8.83 9.53
N ILE A 38 3.19 -7.92 9.22
CA ILE A 38 3.18 -7.14 7.99
C ILE A 38 4.43 -6.25 7.90
N LEU A 39 4.81 -5.59 8.98
CA LEU A 39 6.02 -4.75 9.04
C LEU A 39 7.31 -5.59 8.97
N GLU A 40 7.33 -6.77 9.59
CA GLU A 40 8.45 -7.71 9.48
C GLU A 40 8.66 -8.17 8.03
N ALA A 41 7.60 -8.46 7.28
CA ALA A 41 7.71 -8.79 5.87
C ALA A 41 8.41 -7.67 5.07
N ALA A 42 8.08 -6.40 5.35
CA ALA A 42 8.77 -5.26 4.75
C ALA A 42 10.25 -5.20 5.16
N ARG A 43 10.57 -5.48 6.43
CA ARG A 43 11.94 -5.45 6.95
C ARG A 43 12.85 -6.46 6.25
N TRP A 44 12.30 -7.58 5.79
CA TRP A 44 13.03 -8.62 5.06
C TRP A 44 13.03 -8.44 3.54
N ALA A 45 12.57 -7.30 3.03
CA ALA A 45 12.70 -7.00 1.61
C ALA A 45 14.18 -6.91 1.19
N PRO A 46 14.52 -7.29 -0.05
CA PRO A 46 15.84 -7.04 -0.58
C PRO A 46 16.05 -5.54 -0.82
N SER A 47 17.30 -5.08 -0.72
CA SER A 47 17.69 -3.71 -1.08
C SER A 47 19.12 -3.67 -1.59
N SER A 48 19.42 -2.68 -2.43
CA SER A 48 20.76 -2.47 -2.96
C SER A 48 21.76 -2.31 -1.82
N SER A 49 22.81 -3.12 -1.82
CA SER A 49 23.84 -3.18 -0.77
C SER A 49 23.28 -3.30 0.65
N ASN A 50 22.12 -3.92 0.80
CA ASN A 50 21.41 -4.04 2.07
C ASN A 50 21.18 -2.69 2.77
N SER A 51 20.92 -1.64 2.00
CA SER A 51 20.80 -0.25 2.47
C SER A 51 19.54 0.00 3.30
N GLN A 52 18.50 -0.83 3.12
CA GLN A 52 17.26 -0.79 3.90
C GLN A 52 16.68 0.63 4.03
N PRO A 53 16.40 1.30 2.91
CA PRO A 53 16.09 2.74 2.91
C PRO A 53 14.68 3.06 3.41
N TRP A 54 13.79 2.08 3.50
CA TRP A 54 12.39 2.28 3.87
C TRP A 54 12.23 2.83 5.29
N ARG A 55 11.24 3.71 5.43
CA ARG A 55 10.78 4.26 6.71
C ARG A 55 9.26 4.23 6.73
N PHE A 56 8.68 4.03 7.91
CA PHE A 56 7.23 3.88 8.05
C PHE A 56 6.69 4.81 9.13
N VAL A 57 5.53 5.44 8.85
CA VAL A 57 4.65 5.93 9.90
C VAL A 57 3.49 4.95 9.98
N VAL A 58 3.32 4.36 11.15
CA VAL A 58 2.28 3.35 11.41
C VAL A 58 1.19 3.96 12.26
N ALA A 59 -0.06 3.88 11.80
CA ALA A 59 -1.21 4.44 12.49
C ALA A 59 -2.38 3.47 12.46
N ARG A 60 -2.98 3.18 13.61
CA ARG A 60 -4.21 2.42 13.73
C ARG A 60 -5.40 3.38 13.78
N ARG A 61 -6.55 2.92 13.29
CA ARG A 61 -7.79 3.70 13.40
C ARG A 61 -8.06 4.09 14.87
N GLY A 62 -8.39 5.36 15.09
CA GLY A 62 -8.50 5.97 16.41
C GLY A 62 -7.26 6.71 16.90
N ASP A 63 -6.08 6.45 16.32
CA ASP A 63 -4.87 7.20 16.64
C ASP A 63 -4.90 8.61 16.01
N HIS A 64 -4.28 9.59 16.66
CA HIS A 64 -4.10 10.93 16.09
C HIS A 64 -3.36 10.90 14.74
N ARG A 65 -2.31 10.06 14.63
CA ARG A 65 -1.56 9.86 13.37
C ARG A 65 -2.43 9.33 12.23
N PHE A 66 -3.42 8.49 12.55
CA PHE A 66 -4.37 7.98 11.56
C PHE A 66 -5.20 9.13 10.98
N ALA A 67 -5.70 10.02 11.83
CA ALA A 67 -6.45 11.20 11.40
C ALA A 67 -5.57 12.11 10.50
N GLN A 68 -4.32 12.37 10.87
CA GLN A 68 -3.38 13.15 10.05
C GLN A 68 -3.15 12.52 8.66
N LEU A 69 -2.99 11.19 8.58
CA LEU A 69 -2.85 10.49 7.29
C LEU A 69 -4.14 10.59 6.46
N VAL A 70 -5.32 10.44 7.08
CA VAL A 70 -6.60 10.64 6.39
C VAL A 70 -6.74 12.07 5.87
N ASP A 71 -6.38 13.06 6.67
CA ASP A 71 -6.47 14.47 6.29
C ASP A 71 -5.54 14.83 5.12
N SER A 72 -4.42 14.15 5.00
CA SER A 72 -3.51 14.30 3.86
C SER A 72 -4.04 13.72 2.55
N MET A 73 -5.04 12.81 2.59
CA MET A 73 -5.59 12.17 1.38
C MET A 73 -6.25 13.18 0.45
N VAL A 74 -6.26 12.88 -0.86
CA VAL A 74 -6.93 13.71 -1.87
C VAL A 74 -8.04 12.94 -2.58
N GLY A 75 -9.06 13.68 -3.01
CA GLY A 75 -10.18 13.14 -3.78
C GLY A 75 -10.92 12.01 -3.05
N PHE A 76 -11.32 10.98 -3.78
CA PHE A 76 -12.08 9.85 -3.25
C PHE A 76 -11.35 9.03 -2.17
N ASN A 77 -10.02 9.12 -2.10
CA ASN A 77 -9.25 8.42 -1.06
C ASN A 77 -9.65 8.88 0.34
N LYS A 78 -9.99 10.16 0.50
CA LYS A 78 -10.45 10.75 1.76
C LYS A 78 -11.81 10.20 2.23
N VAL A 79 -12.62 9.69 1.31
CA VAL A 79 -13.97 9.19 1.60
C VAL A 79 -13.95 7.77 2.18
N TRP A 80 -13.15 6.88 1.62
CA TRP A 80 -13.16 5.46 1.99
C TRP A 80 -12.04 5.06 2.95
N SER A 81 -10.88 5.74 2.92
CA SER A 81 -9.72 5.37 3.74
C SER A 81 -9.96 5.43 5.26
N PRO A 82 -10.89 6.27 5.80
CA PRO A 82 -11.19 6.26 7.24
C PRO A 82 -11.75 4.93 7.77
N LYS A 83 -12.28 4.07 6.88
CA LYS A 83 -12.79 2.74 7.24
C LYS A 83 -11.69 1.67 7.36
N ALA A 84 -10.47 1.93 6.89
CA ALA A 84 -9.34 1.02 7.07
C ALA A 84 -9.02 0.82 8.56
N SER A 85 -8.50 -0.35 8.93
CA SER A 85 -8.10 -0.64 10.33
C SER A 85 -6.74 -0.02 10.68
N ALA A 86 -5.87 0.15 9.68
CA ALA A 86 -4.59 0.84 9.80
C ALA A 86 -4.22 1.56 8.51
N LEU A 87 -3.44 2.63 8.65
CA LEU A 87 -2.74 3.32 7.57
C LEU A 87 -1.24 3.26 7.85
N ILE A 88 -0.47 2.90 6.83
CA ILE A 88 1.00 2.90 6.91
C ILE A 88 1.54 3.80 5.80
N LEU A 89 2.16 4.92 6.20
CA LEU A 89 2.97 5.69 5.26
C LEU A 89 4.25 4.90 4.97
N VAL A 90 4.54 4.69 3.71
CA VAL A 90 5.82 4.20 3.20
C VAL A 90 6.61 5.39 2.69
N ALA A 91 7.81 5.55 3.22
CA ALA A 91 8.77 6.55 2.81
C ALA A 91 10.16 5.91 2.64
N ALA A 92 11.08 6.60 2.01
CA ALA A 92 12.45 6.14 1.84
C ALA A 92 13.46 7.25 2.14
N VAL A 93 14.61 6.86 2.70
CA VAL A 93 15.80 7.72 2.77
C VAL A 93 16.41 7.77 1.36
N THR A 94 16.18 8.87 0.66
CA THR A 94 16.59 9.06 -0.74
C THR A 94 17.91 9.81 -0.90
N THR A 95 18.41 10.41 0.19
CA THR A 95 19.68 11.14 0.20
C THR A 95 20.57 10.63 1.33
N GLN A 96 21.84 10.45 1.09
CA GLN A 96 22.84 10.09 2.11
C GLN A 96 23.29 11.33 2.89
N PRO A 97 23.93 11.17 4.07
CA PRO A 97 24.41 12.29 4.86
C PRO A 97 25.41 13.22 4.12
N ASP A 98 26.12 12.70 3.13
CA ASP A 98 27.04 13.44 2.26
C ASP A 98 26.34 14.16 1.09
N GLY A 99 25.00 14.10 1.01
CA GLY A 99 24.20 14.67 -0.06
C GLY A 99 24.05 13.78 -1.30
N THR A 100 24.68 12.61 -1.35
CA THR A 100 24.58 11.68 -2.48
C THR A 100 23.18 11.06 -2.58
N LEU A 101 22.58 11.06 -3.78
CA LEU A 101 21.28 10.46 -4.01
C LEU A 101 21.35 8.91 -4.01
N ARG A 102 20.42 8.28 -3.31
CA ARG A 102 20.17 6.84 -3.35
C ARG A 102 19.16 6.52 -4.47
N THR A 103 19.63 6.40 -5.69
CA THR A 103 18.77 6.22 -6.89
C THR A 103 17.85 4.98 -6.81
N GLY A 104 18.28 3.91 -6.12
CA GLY A 104 17.49 2.69 -5.91
C GLY A 104 16.50 2.75 -4.74
N ALA A 105 16.52 3.79 -3.89
CA ALA A 105 15.76 3.82 -2.65
C ALA A 105 14.24 3.69 -2.84
N LEU A 106 13.70 4.29 -3.89
CA LEU A 106 12.26 4.21 -4.20
C LEU A 106 11.87 2.81 -4.68
N TYR A 107 12.73 2.16 -5.49
CA TYR A 107 12.54 0.78 -5.91
C TYR A 107 12.57 -0.18 -4.72
N ASP A 108 13.57 -0.07 -3.86
CA ASP A 108 13.72 -0.90 -2.66
C ASP A 108 12.52 -0.73 -1.71
N ALA A 109 12.05 0.50 -1.51
CA ALA A 109 10.85 0.76 -0.70
C ALA A 109 9.57 0.21 -1.36
N GLY A 110 9.49 0.18 -2.69
CA GLY A 110 8.42 -0.48 -3.44
C GLY A 110 8.41 -1.99 -3.23
N LEU A 111 9.58 -2.64 -3.16
CA LEU A 111 9.70 -4.06 -2.81
C LEU A 111 9.20 -4.31 -1.39
N ALA A 112 9.58 -3.48 -0.41
CA ALA A 112 9.08 -3.57 0.95
C ALA A 112 7.55 -3.43 1.03
N ALA A 113 6.96 -2.45 0.34
CA ALA A 113 5.51 -2.27 0.26
C ALA A 113 4.80 -3.46 -0.41
N SER A 114 5.44 -4.08 -1.40
CA SER A 114 4.92 -5.29 -2.05
C SER A 114 4.86 -6.47 -1.09
N LEU A 115 5.93 -6.73 -0.33
CA LEU A 115 5.95 -7.80 0.66
C LEU A 115 4.95 -7.56 1.80
N MET A 116 4.80 -6.32 2.28
CA MET A 116 3.71 -5.96 3.22
C MET A 116 2.33 -6.33 2.66
N THR A 117 2.10 -6.07 1.38
CA THR A 117 0.83 -6.36 0.73
C THR A 117 0.55 -7.86 0.66
N VAL A 118 1.57 -8.66 0.34
CA VAL A 118 1.48 -10.13 0.28
C VAL A 118 1.22 -10.71 1.68
N GLU A 119 1.98 -10.28 2.68
CA GLU A 119 1.84 -10.75 4.06
C GLU A 119 0.49 -10.36 4.67
N ALA A 120 0.02 -9.14 4.41
CA ALA A 120 -1.30 -8.71 4.85
C ALA A 120 -2.39 -9.62 4.27
N HIS A 121 -2.27 -9.97 2.97
CA HIS A 121 -3.23 -10.86 2.33
C HIS A 121 -3.17 -12.28 2.92
N HIS A 122 -1.99 -12.80 3.20
CA HIS A 122 -1.79 -14.07 3.90
C HIS A 122 -2.49 -14.08 5.27
N ARG A 123 -2.47 -12.97 6.01
CA ARG A 123 -3.17 -12.78 7.29
C ARG A 123 -4.66 -12.46 7.15
N GLY A 124 -5.22 -12.58 5.95
CA GLY A 124 -6.64 -12.32 5.68
C GLY A 124 -7.03 -10.85 5.79
N GLN A 125 -6.07 -9.93 5.64
CA GLN A 125 -6.31 -8.51 5.44
C GLN A 125 -6.27 -8.17 3.95
N VAL A 126 -6.78 -7.01 3.57
CA VAL A 126 -6.62 -6.46 2.22
C VAL A 126 -5.86 -5.15 2.28
N VAL A 127 -5.18 -4.82 1.18
CA VAL A 127 -4.35 -3.61 1.11
C VAL A 127 -4.66 -2.81 -0.15
N HIS A 128 -4.83 -1.50 0.02
CA HIS A 128 -4.83 -0.54 -1.06
C HIS A 128 -3.65 0.41 -0.90
N GLN A 129 -2.76 0.43 -1.89
CA GLN A 129 -1.65 1.39 -1.94
C GLN A 129 -2.12 2.69 -2.59
N ILE A 130 -2.06 3.79 -1.86
CA ILE A 130 -2.57 5.11 -2.22
C ILE A 130 -1.41 6.01 -2.58
N GLY A 131 -1.38 6.50 -3.84
CA GLY A 131 -0.46 7.56 -4.27
C GLY A 131 -1.05 8.97 -4.21
N GLY A 132 -2.38 9.07 -4.04
CA GLY A 132 -3.10 10.34 -4.02
C GLY A 132 -3.21 10.93 -2.62
N PHE A 133 -2.15 11.60 -2.16
CA PHE A 133 -2.11 12.34 -0.90
C PHE A 133 -1.19 13.58 -1.03
N ASN A 134 -1.34 14.53 -0.12
CA ASN A 134 -0.52 15.73 -0.05
C ASN A 134 0.80 15.42 0.67
N LYS A 135 1.89 15.35 -0.08
CA LYS A 135 3.22 15.00 0.45
C LYS A 135 3.78 16.05 1.38
N GLU A 136 3.57 17.33 1.07
CA GLU A 136 4.02 18.47 1.86
C GLU A 136 3.36 18.48 3.24
N ALA A 137 2.04 18.18 3.30
CA ALA A 137 1.32 18.03 4.56
C ALA A 137 1.91 16.88 5.39
N VAL A 138 2.14 15.72 4.79
CA VAL A 138 2.74 14.56 5.46
C VAL A 138 4.16 14.87 5.98
N ILE A 139 5.00 15.52 5.19
CA ILE A 139 6.35 15.93 5.61
C ILE A 139 6.27 16.83 6.85
N LYS A 140 5.39 17.83 6.83
CA LYS A 140 5.17 18.76 7.94
C LYS A 140 4.63 18.07 9.18
N ASP A 141 3.55 17.28 9.03
CA ASP A 141 2.79 16.70 10.14
C ASP A 141 3.57 15.62 10.89
N PHE A 142 4.48 14.93 10.18
CA PHE A 142 5.33 13.88 10.76
C PHE A 142 6.79 14.30 10.96
N GLY A 143 7.14 15.55 10.66
CA GLY A 143 8.49 16.08 10.85
C GLY A 143 9.53 15.30 10.05
N LEU A 144 9.21 14.89 8.81
CA LEU A 144 10.15 14.14 7.99
C LEU A 144 11.32 15.03 7.58
N SER A 145 12.54 14.50 7.78
CA SER A 145 13.74 15.22 7.35
C SER A 145 13.84 15.30 5.82
N PRO A 146 14.61 16.27 5.27
CA PRO A 146 14.73 16.46 3.82
C PRO A 146 15.24 15.23 3.05
N GLU A 147 15.95 14.32 3.73
CA GLU A 147 16.47 13.08 3.15
C GLU A 147 15.38 12.01 2.97
N ILE A 148 14.19 12.20 3.59
CA ILE A 148 13.10 11.23 3.57
C ILE A 148 12.02 11.65 2.59
N THR A 149 11.76 10.81 1.59
CA THR A 149 10.73 11.03 0.58
C THR A 149 9.51 10.15 0.86
N PRO A 150 8.31 10.71 1.10
CA PRO A 150 7.08 9.95 1.20
C PRO A 150 6.65 9.41 -0.18
N ILE A 151 6.22 8.13 -0.23
CA ILE A 151 5.99 7.39 -1.48
C ILE A 151 4.53 7.03 -1.65
N ALA A 152 3.96 6.31 -0.68
CA ALA A 152 2.60 5.81 -0.72
C ALA A 152 2.04 5.65 0.70
N ILE A 153 0.71 5.64 0.83
CA ILE A 153 0.03 5.25 2.06
C ILE A 153 -0.70 3.94 1.80
N LEU A 154 -0.42 2.91 2.60
CA LEU A 154 -1.09 1.63 2.54
C LEU A 154 -2.28 1.65 3.50
N ALA A 155 -3.49 1.54 2.96
CA ALA A 155 -4.70 1.28 3.75
C ALA A 155 -4.85 -0.23 3.93
N ILE A 156 -4.98 -0.68 5.18
CA ILE A 156 -5.00 -2.11 5.56
C ILE A 156 -6.23 -2.38 6.42
N GLY A 157 -6.93 -3.48 6.16
CA GLY A 157 -8.09 -3.86 6.95
C GLY A 157 -8.84 -5.06 6.38
N LYS A 158 -9.99 -5.39 6.96
CA LYS A 158 -10.90 -6.40 6.43
C LYS A 158 -11.73 -5.82 5.29
N GLN A 159 -11.91 -6.61 4.24
CA GLN A 159 -12.77 -6.20 3.12
C GLN A 159 -14.24 -6.27 3.52
N ALA A 160 -15.00 -5.25 3.13
CA ALA A 160 -16.46 -5.22 3.20
C ALA A 160 -17.10 -5.45 1.82
N PRO A 161 -18.42 -5.70 1.73
CA PRO A 161 -19.15 -5.66 0.47
C PRO A 161 -19.00 -4.30 -0.23
N ALA A 162 -19.06 -4.30 -1.57
CA ALA A 162 -18.87 -3.08 -2.36
C ALA A 162 -19.90 -1.99 -2.01
N GLU A 163 -21.12 -2.41 -1.70
CA GLU A 163 -22.26 -1.56 -1.35
C GLU A 163 -21.99 -0.71 -0.10
N ALA A 164 -21.07 -1.14 0.78
CA ALA A 164 -20.66 -0.39 1.96
C ALA A 164 -19.93 0.93 1.63
N LEU A 165 -19.55 1.15 0.36
CA LEU A 165 -19.01 2.42 -0.12
C LEU A 165 -20.08 3.52 -0.16
N GLY A 166 -21.37 3.16 -0.40
CA GLY A 166 -22.49 4.09 -0.34
C GLY A 166 -22.60 5.08 -1.53
N ASP A 167 -21.71 5.00 -2.49
CA ASP A 167 -21.69 5.82 -3.71
C ASP A 167 -21.67 4.89 -4.94
N GLU A 168 -22.62 5.05 -5.86
CA GLU A 168 -22.79 4.16 -7.01
C GLU A 168 -21.54 4.07 -7.90
N LYS A 169 -20.87 5.19 -8.15
CA LYS A 169 -19.65 5.22 -8.97
C LYS A 169 -18.49 4.51 -8.28
N MET A 170 -18.41 4.62 -6.96
CA MET A 170 -17.42 3.89 -6.17
C MET A 170 -17.73 2.39 -6.19
N VAL A 171 -18.98 1.99 -6.04
CA VAL A 171 -19.43 0.59 -6.13
C VAL A 171 -19.12 0.03 -7.50
N GLU A 172 -19.46 0.72 -8.58
CA GLU A 172 -19.14 0.31 -9.95
C GLU A 172 -17.64 0.06 -10.14
N ARG A 173 -16.80 0.99 -9.70
CA ARG A 173 -15.32 0.81 -9.72
C ARG A 173 -14.86 -0.37 -8.87
N GLU A 174 -15.49 -0.56 -7.72
CA GLU A 174 -15.15 -1.64 -6.81
C GLU A 174 -15.47 -3.01 -7.41
N ILE A 175 -16.57 -3.15 -8.15
CA ILE A 175 -16.98 -4.41 -8.78
C ILE A 175 -16.38 -4.64 -10.17
N SER A 176 -15.84 -3.62 -10.84
CA SER A 176 -15.24 -3.71 -12.17
C SER A 176 -14.18 -4.82 -12.26
N ALA A 177 -14.11 -5.49 -13.39
CA ALA A 177 -13.11 -6.52 -13.66
C ALA A 177 -11.69 -5.95 -13.57
N ARG A 178 -10.73 -6.78 -13.15
CA ARG A 178 -9.30 -6.44 -13.21
C ARG A 178 -8.81 -6.66 -14.62
N THR A 179 -8.06 -5.71 -15.13
CA THR A 179 -7.42 -5.81 -16.45
C THR A 179 -5.91 -5.63 -16.35
N ARG A 180 -5.19 -6.23 -17.26
CA ARG A 180 -3.77 -6.00 -17.50
C ARG A 180 -3.51 -6.00 -19.00
N VAL A 181 -2.49 -5.29 -19.41
CA VAL A 181 -1.97 -5.43 -20.78
C VAL A 181 -1.40 -6.82 -20.98
N PRO A 182 -1.47 -7.38 -22.19
CA PRO A 182 -0.88 -8.68 -22.51
C PRO A 182 0.60 -8.76 -22.12
N LEU A 183 1.05 -9.93 -21.66
CA LEU A 183 2.44 -10.13 -21.22
C LEU A 183 3.44 -9.81 -22.33
N THR A 184 3.10 -10.09 -23.58
CA THR A 184 3.92 -9.79 -24.76
C THR A 184 4.20 -8.30 -24.96
N GLN A 185 3.33 -7.41 -24.44
CA GLN A 185 3.57 -5.96 -24.49
C GLN A 185 4.50 -5.46 -23.36
N LEU A 186 4.78 -6.29 -22.37
CA LEU A 186 5.66 -5.97 -21.25
C LEU A 186 7.10 -6.42 -21.48
N ILE A 187 7.32 -7.27 -22.49
CA ILE A 187 8.65 -7.81 -22.83
C ILE A 187 9.22 -6.98 -23.99
N LEU A 188 10.23 -6.19 -23.69
CA LEU A 188 10.88 -5.33 -24.68
C LEU A 188 11.82 -6.11 -25.60
N SER A 189 12.38 -7.21 -25.13
CA SER A 189 13.31 -8.06 -25.87
C SER A 189 13.35 -9.46 -25.26
N GLY A 190 13.54 -10.48 -26.07
CA GLY A 190 13.53 -11.90 -25.68
C GLY A 190 12.28 -12.63 -26.16
N SER A 191 12.21 -13.95 -25.87
CA SER A 191 11.07 -14.83 -26.18
C SER A 191 10.64 -15.60 -24.93
N LEU A 192 9.37 -15.99 -24.90
CA LEU A 192 8.79 -16.88 -23.89
C LEU A 192 8.61 -18.27 -24.49
#